data_65441e6dff3febd0f90afc51fb7e5f6e
#
_entry.id   65441e6dff3febd0f90afc51fb7e5f6e
#
_cell.length_a   1.000
_cell.length_b   1.000
_cell.length_c   1.000
_cell.angle_alpha   90.00
_cell.angle_beta   90.00
_cell.angle_gamma   90.00
#
_symmetry.space_group_name_H-M   'P 1'
#
loop_
_entity.id
_entity.type
_entity.pdbx_description
1 polymer ?
#
loop_
_entity_poly.entity_id
_entity_poly.type
_entity_poly.pdbx_seq_one_letter_code
_entity_poly.pdbx_strand_id
1 'polypeptide(L)'
;MKRESGILLSIASLPSRYGIGCFSREAYEFVDRLREAGQSYWQILPLGPTSYGDSPYQSFSTFAGNPYFICLEDLIQEGVLTKEECSQADVGGTPDSVDYARLYEERFPLLRRAYERSHISQDPDFLRFLEENRWWLEDYALFMAVKSRFGGKAWTQWAEDIRLRWPNALDYYRRELYFDIEFHEYLQFLFIRQWNQLKSYANSKGIRIIGDIPIYVAMDSADTWAHPELFELDQDNVPTAVAGCPPDGFSATGQLWGNPLYRWDYHRDTGYRWWLERLSYCYRLYDVVRIDHFRGFDQYYSIPAGSVTAVGGHWEQGPGIGFFHKVRQALGEKEIIAEDLGYVTDSVRQLVRDSGFPGMKVLEFAFDSRDSGCASDYLPHNYPENCVAYTGTHDNETITGWYRSITSKERKLARDYLCDSCTPADRLHMSFISLIMRSQARICIIPLQDYMGLDNDCRINTPSTVGKNWKWRLKPDQLSDQLMKTVVSLTLRYGRWNW
;
A
#
# COMPACT_ATOMS: atom_id res chain seq x y z
N MET A 1 -26.14 -5.43 -10.35
CA MET A 1 -24.90 -5.87 -9.64
C MET A 1 -25.07 -5.60 -8.16
N LYS A 2 -24.54 -6.46 -7.25
CA LYS A 2 -24.65 -6.22 -5.80
C LYS A 2 -23.75 -5.05 -5.41
N ARG A 3 -24.26 -4.12 -4.60
CA ARG A 3 -23.46 -3.00 -4.08
C ARG A 3 -22.87 -3.38 -2.73
N GLU A 4 -21.62 -3.06 -2.50
CA GLU A 4 -20.85 -3.47 -1.32
C GLU A 4 -20.11 -2.27 -0.71
N SER A 5 -19.63 -2.43 0.51
CA SER A 5 -18.82 -1.42 1.18
C SER A 5 -17.66 -2.05 1.96
N GLY A 6 -16.68 -1.23 2.28
CA GLY A 6 -15.54 -1.59 3.08
C GLY A 6 -14.93 -0.40 3.80
N ILE A 7 -13.96 -0.67 4.63
CA ILE A 7 -13.20 0.32 5.38
C ILE A 7 -11.73 0.27 4.96
N LEU A 8 -11.14 1.45 4.75
CA LEU A 8 -9.71 1.61 4.56
C LEU A 8 -9.06 1.85 5.93
N LEU A 9 -8.16 0.95 6.31
CA LEU A 9 -7.31 1.09 7.50
C LEU A 9 -6.01 0.32 7.28
N SER A 10 -4.86 1.00 7.36
CA SER A 10 -3.54 0.35 7.29
C SER A 10 -3.33 -0.60 8.47
N ILE A 11 -2.61 -1.70 8.24
CA ILE A 11 -2.14 -2.59 9.33
C ILE A 11 -1.34 -1.79 10.36
N ALA A 12 -0.44 -0.90 9.93
CA ALA A 12 0.35 -0.04 10.81
C ALA A 12 -0.50 0.82 11.75
N SER A 13 -1.73 1.15 11.34
CA SER A 13 -2.66 2.00 12.10
C SER A 13 -3.48 1.26 13.15
N LEU A 14 -3.41 -0.06 13.23
CA LEU A 14 -4.10 -0.84 14.27
C LEU A 14 -3.57 -0.49 15.67
N PRO A 15 -4.41 -0.59 16.73
CA PRO A 15 -4.03 -0.23 18.10
C PRO A 15 -3.25 -1.34 18.83
N SER A 16 -2.42 -2.10 18.09
CA SER A 16 -1.61 -3.18 18.64
C SER A 16 -0.56 -2.66 19.63
N ARG A 17 -0.09 -3.53 20.50
CA ARG A 17 1.00 -3.23 21.45
C ARG A 17 2.33 -3.04 20.71
N TYR A 18 3.34 -2.58 21.43
CA TYR A 18 4.72 -2.51 20.96
C TYR A 18 4.94 -1.60 19.74
N GLY A 19 4.30 -0.42 19.77
CA GLY A 19 4.66 0.75 18.97
C GLY A 19 4.06 0.86 17.57
N ILE A 20 3.53 -0.22 17.00
CA ILE A 20 2.93 -0.22 15.65
C ILE A 20 1.82 -1.26 15.54
N GLY A 21 0.85 -1.03 14.68
CA GLY A 21 -0.13 -2.04 14.30
C GLY A 21 0.53 -3.25 13.65
N CYS A 22 0.08 -4.47 14.01
CA CYS A 22 0.63 -5.72 13.51
C CYS A 22 -0.47 -6.81 13.44
N PHE A 23 -0.11 -8.05 13.09
CA PHE A 23 -1.03 -9.19 12.97
C PHE A 23 -1.47 -9.74 14.33
N SER A 24 -1.71 -8.85 15.27
CA SER A 24 -2.08 -9.14 16.65
C SER A 24 -3.59 -9.34 16.82
N ARG A 25 -4.02 -9.64 18.03
CA ARG A 25 -5.41 -9.79 18.42
C ARG A 25 -6.29 -8.64 17.92
N GLU A 26 -5.81 -7.41 17.95
CA GLU A 26 -6.55 -6.21 17.52
C GLU A 26 -6.88 -6.25 16.02
N ALA A 27 -6.06 -6.93 15.20
CA ALA A 27 -6.37 -7.15 13.79
C ALA A 27 -7.55 -8.12 13.59
N TYR A 28 -7.62 -9.19 14.37
CA TYR A 28 -8.74 -10.14 14.38
C TYR A 28 -10.03 -9.48 14.90
N GLU A 29 -9.93 -8.69 15.97
CA GLU A 29 -11.06 -7.93 16.49
C GLU A 29 -11.57 -6.91 15.46
N PHE A 30 -10.69 -6.27 14.70
CA PHE A 30 -11.11 -5.38 13.62
C PHE A 30 -11.89 -6.13 12.52
N VAL A 31 -11.46 -7.33 12.15
CA VAL A 31 -12.20 -8.20 11.22
C VAL A 31 -13.60 -8.53 11.76
N ASP A 32 -13.72 -8.86 13.04
CA ASP A 32 -15.02 -9.13 13.66
C ASP A 32 -15.93 -7.89 13.60
N ARG A 33 -15.38 -6.69 13.89
CA ARG A 33 -16.11 -5.44 13.78
C ARG A 33 -16.57 -5.13 12.35
N LEU A 34 -15.75 -5.41 11.36
CA LEU A 34 -16.13 -5.28 9.95
C LEU A 34 -17.31 -6.21 9.61
N ARG A 35 -17.25 -7.45 10.07
CA ARG A 35 -18.33 -8.42 9.89
C ARG A 35 -19.62 -7.95 10.56
N GLU A 36 -19.57 -7.53 11.81
CA GLU A 36 -20.71 -6.99 12.56
C GLU A 36 -21.33 -5.77 11.86
N ALA A 37 -20.51 -4.95 11.21
CA ALA A 37 -20.93 -3.77 10.45
C ALA A 37 -21.43 -4.06 9.03
N GLY A 38 -21.50 -5.34 8.62
CA GLY A 38 -21.95 -5.76 7.29
C GLY A 38 -21.02 -5.35 6.16
N GLN A 39 -19.74 -5.07 6.46
CA GLN A 39 -18.74 -4.74 5.47
C GLN A 39 -18.30 -5.98 4.69
N SER A 40 -17.93 -5.78 3.42
CA SER A 40 -17.39 -6.83 2.54
C SER A 40 -15.88 -6.76 2.40
N TYR A 41 -15.30 -5.58 2.63
CA TYR A 41 -13.89 -5.33 2.34
C TYR A 41 -13.16 -4.65 3.50
N TRP A 42 -11.92 -5.07 3.68
CA TRP A 42 -10.88 -4.34 4.38
C TRP A 42 -9.83 -3.92 3.36
N GLN A 43 -9.71 -2.62 3.08
CA GLN A 43 -8.62 -2.11 2.26
C GLN A 43 -7.44 -1.73 3.14
N ILE A 44 -6.28 -2.25 2.77
CA ILE A 44 -5.00 -1.99 3.44
C ILE A 44 -4.02 -1.30 2.50
N LEU A 45 -2.91 -0.82 3.04
CA LEU A 45 -1.79 -0.29 2.28
C LEU A 45 -0.77 -1.39 1.95
N PRO A 46 0.24 -1.15 1.08
CA PRO A 46 1.24 -2.15 0.74
C PRO A 46 1.89 -2.76 1.98
N LEU A 47 2.08 -4.09 1.94
CA LEU A 47 2.61 -4.87 3.06
C LEU A 47 4.15 -5.01 3.02
N GLY A 48 4.83 -4.41 2.04
CA GLY A 48 6.28 -4.52 1.89
C GLY A 48 7.08 -3.82 2.99
N PRO A 49 8.34 -4.23 3.19
CA PRO A 49 9.24 -3.56 4.14
C PRO A 49 9.47 -2.12 3.70
N THR A 50 9.36 -1.19 4.65
CA THR A 50 9.53 0.24 4.39
C THR A 50 11.01 0.62 4.31
N SER A 51 11.33 1.55 3.41
CA SER A 51 12.66 2.13 3.28
C SER A 51 12.71 3.55 3.84
N TYR A 52 13.59 4.39 3.31
CA TYR A 52 13.69 5.79 3.69
C TYR A 52 12.35 6.52 3.54
N GLY A 53 12.01 7.31 4.58
CA GLY A 53 10.75 8.06 4.65
C GLY A 53 9.53 7.24 5.09
N ASP A 54 9.74 6.00 5.53
CA ASP A 54 8.71 5.10 6.10
C ASP A 54 7.54 4.77 5.17
N SER A 55 7.66 5.15 3.88
CA SER A 55 6.60 4.95 2.90
C SER A 55 6.46 3.47 2.51
N PRO A 56 5.26 2.89 2.60
CA PRO A 56 5.01 1.54 2.11
C PRO A 56 5.08 1.41 0.58
N TYR A 57 5.10 2.54 -0.15
CA TYR A 57 5.25 2.59 -1.61
C TYR A 57 6.72 2.62 -2.06
N GLN A 58 7.66 2.78 -1.13
CA GLN A 58 9.10 2.69 -1.36
C GLN A 58 9.63 1.48 -0.58
N SER A 59 9.52 0.30 -1.17
CA SER A 59 9.87 -0.95 -0.50
C SER A 59 11.20 -1.52 -0.98
N PHE A 60 11.91 -2.20 -0.08
CA PHE A 60 13.12 -2.96 -0.43
C PHE A 60 12.86 -4.21 -1.29
N SER A 61 11.60 -4.60 -1.45
CA SER A 61 11.20 -5.71 -2.33
C SER A 61 9.71 -5.64 -2.65
N THR A 62 9.33 -6.07 -3.85
CA THR A 62 7.94 -6.25 -4.27
C THR A 62 7.29 -7.51 -3.70
N PHE A 63 8.07 -8.42 -3.14
CA PHE A 63 7.62 -9.73 -2.66
C PHE A 63 7.68 -9.86 -1.14
N ALA A 64 8.66 -9.22 -0.51
CA ALA A 64 8.85 -9.35 0.94
C ALA A 64 7.77 -8.63 1.74
N GLY A 65 7.46 -9.19 2.90
CA GLY A 65 6.58 -8.58 3.90
C GLY A 65 7.35 -7.75 4.92
N ASN A 66 6.67 -6.76 5.50
CA ASN A 66 7.25 -5.84 6.48
C ASN A 66 7.40 -6.53 7.85
N PRO A 67 8.63 -6.69 8.37
CA PRO A 67 8.86 -7.32 9.68
C PRO A 67 8.19 -6.59 10.85
N TYR A 68 7.84 -5.31 10.70
CA TYR A 68 7.10 -4.58 11.73
C TYR A 68 5.69 -5.14 11.97
N PHE A 69 5.11 -5.87 11.02
CA PHE A 69 3.79 -6.45 11.18
C PHE A 69 3.78 -7.81 11.88
N ILE A 70 4.95 -8.38 12.19
CA ILE A 70 5.07 -9.62 12.97
C ILE A 70 4.55 -9.36 14.39
N CYS A 71 3.61 -10.17 14.85
CA CYS A 71 3.05 -10.11 16.19
C CYS A 71 4.07 -10.64 17.23
N LEU A 72 4.51 -9.81 18.16
CA LEU A 72 5.44 -10.24 19.20
C LEU A 72 4.76 -11.09 20.28
N GLU A 73 3.44 -10.93 20.49
CA GLU A 73 2.69 -11.75 21.43
C GLU A 73 2.69 -13.23 21.03
N ASP A 74 2.66 -13.54 19.71
CA ASP A 74 2.77 -14.91 19.23
C ASP A 74 4.15 -15.49 19.56
N LEU A 75 5.22 -14.69 19.40
CA LEU A 75 6.58 -15.10 19.73
C LEU A 75 6.79 -15.30 21.26
N ILE A 76 6.04 -14.56 22.07
CA ILE A 76 6.00 -14.80 23.53
C ILE A 76 5.28 -16.12 23.82
N GLN A 77 4.17 -16.42 23.14
CA GLN A 77 3.45 -17.68 23.32
C GLN A 77 4.27 -18.89 22.85
N GLU A 78 5.05 -18.73 21.80
CA GLU A 78 6.00 -19.73 21.30
C GLU A 78 7.24 -19.91 22.20
N GLY A 79 7.42 -19.03 23.20
CA GLY A 79 8.51 -19.12 24.19
C GLY A 79 9.87 -18.63 23.69
N VAL A 80 9.93 -18.02 22.50
CA VAL A 80 11.18 -17.46 21.94
C VAL A 80 11.44 -16.01 22.38
N LEU A 81 10.41 -15.32 22.89
CA LEU A 81 10.53 -14.04 23.62
C LEU A 81 9.85 -14.13 24.98
N THR A 82 10.18 -13.19 25.87
CA THR A 82 9.42 -13.01 27.11
C THR A 82 8.64 -11.69 27.08
N LYS A 83 7.58 -11.62 27.88
CA LYS A 83 6.78 -10.40 28.03
C LYS A 83 7.61 -9.23 28.57
N GLU A 84 8.53 -9.53 29.48
CA GLU A 84 9.45 -8.57 30.10
C GLU A 84 10.36 -7.93 29.04
N GLU A 85 10.98 -8.74 28.19
CA GLU A 85 11.85 -8.26 27.11
C GLU A 85 11.10 -7.31 26.17
N CYS A 86 9.90 -7.70 25.72
CA CYS A 86 9.09 -6.86 24.85
C CYS A 86 8.59 -5.58 25.52
N SER A 87 8.33 -5.64 26.85
CA SER A 87 7.83 -4.48 27.59
C SER A 87 8.94 -3.49 28.00
N GLN A 88 10.19 -3.94 28.04
CA GLN A 88 11.36 -3.10 28.34
C GLN A 88 11.89 -2.36 27.12
N ALA A 89 11.54 -2.82 25.91
CA ALA A 89 11.93 -2.15 24.69
C ALA A 89 11.24 -0.78 24.58
N ASP A 90 12.04 0.27 24.43
CA ASP A 90 11.53 1.64 24.23
C ASP A 90 11.18 1.88 22.77
N VAL A 91 10.08 1.31 22.32
CA VAL A 91 9.61 1.43 20.93
C VAL A 91 9.14 2.84 20.55
N GLY A 92 9.22 3.80 21.47
CA GLY A 92 8.85 5.20 21.23
C GLY A 92 7.38 5.38 20.84
N GLY A 93 7.10 6.55 20.25
CA GLY A 93 5.77 6.89 19.75
C GLY A 93 4.77 7.23 20.86
N THR A 94 3.52 7.37 20.43
CA THR A 94 2.35 7.59 21.30
C THR A 94 1.27 6.57 20.94
N PRO A 95 0.20 6.43 21.75
CA PRO A 95 -0.91 5.53 21.38
C PRO A 95 -1.51 5.80 19.98
N ASP A 96 -1.36 7.00 19.46
CA ASP A 96 -1.89 7.45 18.16
C ASP A 96 -0.82 7.77 17.11
N SER A 97 0.47 7.48 17.40
CA SER A 97 1.56 7.76 16.45
C SER A 97 2.69 6.75 16.55
N VAL A 98 3.19 6.31 15.40
CA VAL A 98 4.36 5.43 15.27
C VAL A 98 5.65 6.24 15.29
N ASP A 99 6.66 5.74 16.01
CA ASP A 99 8.05 6.19 15.93
C ASP A 99 8.91 5.14 15.22
N TYR A 100 9.06 5.28 13.90
CA TYR A 100 9.79 4.30 13.08
C TYR A 100 11.28 4.20 13.43
N ALA A 101 11.90 5.29 13.87
CA ALA A 101 13.32 5.26 14.28
C ALA A 101 13.51 4.37 15.52
N ARG A 102 12.68 4.56 16.54
CA ARG A 102 12.71 3.72 17.74
C ARG A 102 12.31 2.27 17.44
N LEU A 103 11.32 2.07 16.58
CA LEU A 103 10.96 0.70 16.17
C LEU A 103 12.14 -0.02 15.51
N TYR A 104 12.89 0.66 14.64
CA TYR A 104 14.06 0.07 14.02
C TYR A 104 15.12 -0.32 15.06
N GLU A 105 15.44 0.57 15.99
CA GLU A 105 16.45 0.37 17.01
C GLU A 105 16.08 -0.73 18.02
N GLU A 106 14.80 -0.88 18.36
CA GLU A 106 14.37 -1.74 19.47
C GLU A 106 13.70 -3.05 19.00
N ARG A 107 12.94 -3.01 17.92
CA ARG A 107 12.17 -4.19 17.48
C ARG A 107 13.02 -5.22 16.74
N PHE A 108 13.98 -4.79 15.91
CA PHE A 108 14.88 -5.71 15.24
C PHE A 108 15.77 -6.52 16.21
N PRO A 109 16.34 -5.94 17.28
CA PRO A 109 17.01 -6.75 18.31
C PRO A 109 16.12 -7.81 18.98
N LEU A 110 14.84 -7.50 19.22
CA LEU A 110 13.89 -8.51 19.74
C LEU A 110 13.68 -9.65 18.74
N LEU A 111 13.44 -9.31 17.45
CA LEU A 111 13.27 -10.31 16.40
C LEU A 111 14.55 -11.16 16.20
N ARG A 112 15.73 -10.56 16.31
CA ARG A 112 17.02 -11.28 16.27
C ARG A 112 17.13 -12.27 17.44
N ARG A 113 16.77 -11.87 18.63
CA ARG A 113 16.74 -12.75 19.81
C ARG A 113 15.75 -13.90 19.65
N ALA A 114 14.58 -13.64 19.07
CA ALA A 114 13.62 -14.68 18.75
C ALA A 114 14.18 -15.68 17.74
N TYR A 115 14.86 -15.21 16.69
CA TYR A 115 15.56 -16.05 15.72
C TYR A 115 16.61 -16.96 16.38
N GLU A 116 17.50 -16.39 17.20
CA GLU A 116 18.57 -17.13 17.86
C GLU A 116 18.05 -18.24 18.79
N ARG A 117 16.84 -18.09 19.34
CA ARG A 117 16.21 -19.08 20.23
C ARG A 117 15.29 -20.07 19.51
N SER A 118 14.90 -19.77 18.27
CA SER A 118 13.89 -20.54 17.55
C SER A 118 14.38 -21.90 17.06
N HIS A 119 15.71 -22.07 16.87
CA HIS A 119 16.31 -23.24 16.20
C HIS A 119 15.66 -23.54 14.83
N ILE A 120 15.32 -22.50 14.09
CA ILE A 120 14.45 -22.51 12.92
C ILE A 120 14.98 -23.38 11.78
N SER A 121 16.30 -23.52 11.66
CA SER A 121 16.95 -24.31 10.60
C SER A 121 16.53 -25.79 10.58
N GLN A 122 15.89 -26.28 11.66
CA GLN A 122 15.39 -27.66 11.77
C GLN A 122 13.87 -27.76 11.59
N ASP A 123 13.18 -26.64 11.44
CA ASP A 123 11.71 -26.61 11.31
C ASP A 123 11.31 -27.04 9.87
N PRO A 124 10.52 -28.12 9.71
CA PRO A 124 10.11 -28.61 8.38
C PRO A 124 9.24 -27.59 7.61
N ASP A 125 8.46 -26.78 8.30
CA ASP A 125 7.61 -25.77 7.67
C ASP A 125 8.45 -24.60 7.16
N PHE A 126 9.49 -24.22 7.89
CA PHE A 126 10.48 -23.24 7.44
C PHE A 126 11.24 -23.73 6.21
N LEU A 127 11.74 -24.96 6.22
CA LEU A 127 12.46 -25.53 5.08
C LEU A 127 11.57 -25.60 3.82
N ARG A 128 10.30 -25.98 3.98
CA ARG A 128 9.33 -25.95 2.88
C ARG A 128 9.09 -24.52 2.39
N PHE A 129 8.94 -23.55 3.29
CA PHE A 129 8.79 -22.15 2.94
C PHE A 129 9.98 -21.62 2.13
N LEU A 130 11.21 -21.98 2.50
CA LEU A 130 12.41 -21.62 1.74
C LEU A 130 12.36 -22.17 0.30
N GLU A 131 12.03 -23.45 0.14
CA GLU A 131 11.94 -24.07 -1.20
C GLU A 131 10.86 -23.44 -2.07
N GLU A 132 9.66 -23.20 -1.51
CA GLU A 132 8.53 -22.62 -2.25
C GLU A 132 8.76 -21.15 -2.66
N ASN A 133 9.60 -20.41 -1.93
CA ASN A 133 9.84 -18.99 -2.14
C ASN A 133 11.27 -18.69 -2.63
N ARG A 134 12.05 -19.70 -2.90
CA ARG A 134 13.47 -19.62 -3.29
C ARG A 134 13.74 -18.57 -4.38
N TRP A 135 12.85 -18.49 -5.37
CA TRP A 135 12.98 -17.70 -6.59
C TRP A 135 13.03 -16.17 -6.35
N TRP A 136 12.60 -15.68 -5.19
CA TRP A 136 12.73 -14.28 -4.79
C TRP A 136 13.44 -14.10 -3.43
N LEU A 137 13.25 -15.06 -2.53
CA LEU A 137 13.67 -14.95 -1.13
C LEU A 137 15.19 -14.99 -0.97
N GLU A 138 15.89 -15.81 -1.74
CA GLU A 138 17.36 -15.89 -1.69
C GLU A 138 18.01 -14.53 -2.02
N ASP A 139 17.55 -13.86 -3.07
CA ASP A 139 18.10 -12.56 -3.45
C ASP A 139 17.69 -11.46 -2.46
N TYR A 140 16.46 -11.49 -1.96
CA TYR A 140 16.02 -10.54 -0.93
C TYR A 140 16.79 -10.69 0.38
N ALA A 141 16.94 -11.90 0.90
CA ALA A 141 17.61 -12.14 2.17
C ALA A 141 19.09 -11.77 2.08
N LEU A 142 19.77 -12.13 0.96
CA LEU A 142 21.13 -11.70 0.69
C LEU A 142 21.24 -10.18 0.56
N PHE A 143 20.32 -9.52 -0.18
CA PHE A 143 20.28 -8.06 -0.31
C PHE A 143 20.21 -7.38 1.06
N MET A 144 19.31 -7.81 1.94
CA MET A 144 19.13 -7.23 3.27
C MET A 144 20.35 -7.47 4.18
N ALA A 145 20.95 -8.66 4.12
CA ALA A 145 22.17 -8.98 4.88
C ALA A 145 23.36 -8.12 4.42
N VAL A 146 23.56 -7.99 3.11
CA VAL A 146 24.60 -7.13 2.52
C VAL A 146 24.33 -5.66 2.86
N LYS A 147 23.09 -5.21 2.74
CA LYS A 147 22.69 -3.83 3.10
C LYS A 147 23.03 -3.51 4.55
N SER A 148 22.75 -4.42 5.47
CA SER A 148 23.12 -4.29 6.89
C SER A 148 24.64 -4.23 7.06
N ARG A 149 25.41 -5.05 6.35
CA ARG A 149 26.89 -5.07 6.35
C ARG A 149 27.48 -3.73 5.87
N PHE A 150 26.82 -3.05 4.91
CA PHE A 150 27.20 -1.72 4.43
C PHE A 150 26.56 -0.57 5.21
N GLY A 151 26.03 -0.81 6.42
CA GLY A 151 25.46 0.22 7.28
C GLY A 151 24.19 0.88 6.74
N GLY A 152 23.35 0.13 6.04
CA GLY A 152 22.09 0.60 5.47
C GLY A 152 22.21 1.39 4.16
N LYS A 153 23.42 1.57 3.61
CA LYS A 153 23.62 2.29 2.35
C LYS A 153 22.84 1.66 1.20
N ALA A 154 22.40 2.49 0.25
CA ALA A 154 21.80 2.01 -0.98
C ALA A 154 22.76 1.08 -1.74
N TRP A 155 22.23 0.06 -2.41
CA TRP A 155 23.06 -0.94 -3.12
C TRP A 155 23.94 -0.30 -4.21
N THR A 156 23.53 0.81 -4.77
CA THR A 156 24.32 1.61 -5.73
C THR A 156 25.64 2.16 -5.15
N GLN A 157 25.76 2.18 -3.83
CA GLN A 157 26.94 2.64 -3.09
C GLN A 157 27.77 1.50 -2.49
N TRP A 158 27.44 0.24 -2.79
CA TRP A 158 28.22 -0.92 -2.35
C TRP A 158 29.51 -1.06 -3.15
N ALA A 159 30.39 -1.95 -2.68
CA ALA A 159 31.57 -2.32 -3.45
C ALA A 159 31.17 -2.89 -4.81
N GLU A 160 31.96 -2.61 -5.84
CA GLU A 160 31.63 -2.88 -7.24
C GLU A 160 31.29 -4.36 -7.49
N ASP A 161 32.06 -5.28 -6.89
CA ASP A 161 31.93 -6.71 -7.06
C ASP A 161 30.55 -7.24 -6.63
N ILE A 162 30.07 -6.81 -5.44
CA ILE A 162 28.75 -7.21 -4.95
C ILE A 162 27.64 -6.33 -5.54
N ARG A 163 27.92 -5.05 -5.84
CA ARG A 163 26.99 -4.16 -6.54
C ARG A 163 26.62 -4.73 -7.91
N LEU A 164 27.58 -5.24 -8.65
CA LEU A 164 27.40 -5.86 -9.98
C LEU A 164 27.15 -7.38 -9.90
N ARG A 165 26.98 -7.93 -8.70
CA ARG A 165 26.64 -9.34 -8.49
C ARG A 165 27.66 -10.33 -9.10
N TRP A 166 28.96 -10.05 -9.01
CA TRP A 166 29.95 -10.99 -9.50
C TRP A 166 29.84 -12.33 -8.76
N PRO A 167 29.92 -13.46 -9.46
CA PRO A 167 29.68 -14.78 -8.86
C PRO A 167 30.52 -15.06 -7.61
N ASN A 168 31.80 -14.71 -7.64
CA ASN A 168 32.72 -14.89 -6.49
C ASN A 168 32.33 -13.99 -5.29
N ALA A 169 31.82 -12.77 -5.53
CA ALA A 169 31.33 -11.90 -4.47
C ALA A 169 30.04 -12.46 -3.88
N LEU A 170 29.09 -12.91 -4.71
CA LEU A 170 27.86 -13.57 -4.22
C LEU A 170 28.19 -14.77 -3.34
N ASP A 171 29.13 -15.65 -3.77
CA ASP A 171 29.54 -16.82 -3.00
C ASP A 171 30.25 -16.44 -1.68
N TYR A 172 31.05 -15.37 -1.72
CA TYR A 172 31.71 -14.86 -0.51
C TYR A 172 30.69 -14.36 0.50
N TYR A 173 29.78 -13.43 0.09
CA TYR A 173 28.80 -12.85 1.01
C TYR A 173 27.77 -13.87 1.49
N ARG A 174 27.37 -14.86 0.70
CA ARG A 174 26.49 -15.94 1.16
C ARG A 174 27.12 -16.76 2.29
N ARG A 175 28.41 -16.99 2.25
CA ARG A 175 29.11 -17.70 3.34
C ARG A 175 29.33 -16.85 4.56
N GLU A 176 29.83 -15.63 4.35
CA GLU A 176 30.14 -14.71 5.47
C GLU A 176 28.90 -14.25 6.24
N LEU A 177 27.76 -14.09 5.55
CA LEU A 177 26.54 -13.55 6.12
C LEU A 177 25.45 -14.62 6.31
N TYR A 178 25.82 -15.89 6.37
CA TYR A 178 24.86 -17.01 6.43
C TYR A 178 23.78 -16.82 7.50
N PHE A 179 24.14 -16.48 8.73
CA PHE A 179 23.17 -16.26 9.83
C PHE A 179 22.34 -15.00 9.66
N ASP A 180 22.85 -13.97 8.99
CA ASP A 180 22.09 -12.78 8.69
C ASP A 180 21.08 -13.04 7.57
N ILE A 181 21.45 -13.83 6.57
CA ILE A 181 20.55 -14.28 5.49
C ILE A 181 19.41 -15.11 6.10
N GLU A 182 19.73 -16.16 6.88
CA GLU A 182 18.73 -17.00 7.55
C GLU A 182 17.81 -16.19 8.48
N PHE A 183 18.34 -15.16 9.12
CA PHE A 183 17.50 -14.24 9.91
C PHE A 183 16.46 -13.51 9.05
N HIS A 184 16.83 -12.98 7.89
CA HIS A 184 15.88 -12.33 7.00
C HIS A 184 14.88 -13.33 6.40
N GLU A 185 15.29 -14.55 6.11
CA GLU A 185 14.41 -15.65 5.70
C GLU A 185 13.41 -16.01 6.82
N TYR A 186 13.89 -16.10 8.07
CA TYR A 186 13.04 -16.32 9.24
C TYR A 186 11.99 -15.22 9.42
N LEU A 187 12.36 -13.95 9.24
CA LEU A 187 11.40 -12.84 9.31
C LEU A 187 10.30 -12.98 8.25
N GLN A 188 10.64 -13.39 7.04
CA GLN A 188 9.67 -13.59 5.98
C GLN A 188 8.77 -14.80 6.25
N PHE A 189 9.32 -15.86 6.80
CA PHE A 189 8.54 -17.02 7.25
C PHE A 189 7.50 -16.65 8.32
N LEU A 190 7.90 -15.91 9.36
CA LEU A 190 7.00 -15.43 10.40
C LEU A 190 5.90 -14.54 9.81
N PHE A 191 6.29 -13.59 8.96
CA PHE A 191 5.35 -12.67 8.32
C PHE A 191 4.29 -13.45 7.53
N ILE A 192 4.69 -14.34 6.62
CA ILE A 192 3.75 -15.10 5.77
C ILE A 192 2.87 -16.03 6.62
N ARG A 193 3.43 -16.68 7.65
CA ARG A 193 2.69 -17.56 8.55
C ARG A 193 1.55 -16.79 9.25
N GLN A 194 1.87 -15.68 9.88
CA GLN A 194 0.89 -14.87 10.62
C GLN A 194 -0.09 -14.15 9.68
N TRP A 195 0.38 -13.63 8.55
CA TRP A 195 -0.49 -13.02 7.55
C TRP A 195 -1.51 -14.00 6.99
N ASN A 196 -1.09 -15.21 6.62
CA ASN A 196 -2.00 -16.24 6.10
C ASN A 196 -3.07 -16.63 7.12
N GLN A 197 -2.72 -16.65 8.41
CA GLN A 197 -3.70 -16.90 9.48
C GLN A 197 -4.75 -15.78 9.56
N LEU A 198 -4.30 -14.50 9.57
CA LEU A 198 -5.19 -13.35 9.62
C LEU A 198 -6.08 -13.26 8.36
N LYS A 199 -5.49 -13.43 7.16
CA LYS A 199 -6.23 -13.41 5.89
C LYS A 199 -7.28 -14.53 5.85
N SER A 200 -6.91 -15.75 6.23
CA SER A 200 -7.83 -16.89 6.29
C SER A 200 -8.97 -16.63 7.27
N TYR A 201 -8.67 -16.01 8.41
CA TYR A 201 -9.68 -15.59 9.37
C TYR A 201 -10.64 -14.56 8.76
N ALA A 202 -10.11 -13.51 8.14
CA ALA A 202 -10.91 -12.48 7.46
C ALA A 202 -11.85 -13.11 6.40
N ASN A 203 -11.30 -13.99 5.56
CA ASN A 203 -12.08 -14.67 4.52
C ASN A 203 -13.13 -15.60 5.14
N SER A 204 -12.84 -16.28 6.25
CA SER A 204 -13.83 -17.12 6.96
C SER A 204 -15.02 -16.32 7.51
N LYS A 205 -14.80 -15.05 7.80
CA LYS A 205 -15.84 -14.08 8.19
C LYS A 205 -16.51 -13.41 6.98
N GLY A 206 -16.11 -13.77 5.75
CA GLY A 206 -16.60 -13.17 4.52
C GLY A 206 -16.02 -11.79 4.21
N ILE A 207 -14.98 -11.37 4.93
CA ILE A 207 -14.25 -10.13 4.65
C ILE A 207 -13.13 -10.42 3.65
N ARG A 208 -13.13 -9.66 2.57
CA ARG A 208 -12.11 -9.72 1.50
C ARG A 208 -11.09 -8.60 1.70
N ILE A 209 -9.83 -8.92 1.49
CA ILE A 209 -8.73 -7.96 1.62
C ILE A 209 -8.47 -7.29 0.26
N ILE A 210 -8.58 -5.97 0.22
CA ILE A 210 -8.07 -5.17 -0.90
C ILE A 210 -6.65 -4.75 -0.53
N GLY A 211 -5.67 -5.32 -1.24
CA GLY A 211 -4.28 -4.90 -1.14
C GLY A 211 -3.95 -3.80 -2.13
N ASP A 212 -2.79 -3.18 -1.95
CA ASP A 212 -2.31 -2.08 -2.76
C ASP A 212 -0.89 -2.35 -3.24
N ILE A 213 -0.60 -2.07 -4.50
CA ILE A 213 0.74 -2.18 -5.07
C ILE A 213 1.07 -0.95 -5.90
N PRO A 214 2.24 -0.33 -5.67
CA PRO A 214 2.72 0.71 -6.58
C PRO A 214 3.10 0.07 -7.94
N ILE A 215 2.84 0.78 -9.04
CA ILE A 215 3.32 0.31 -10.35
C ILE A 215 4.84 0.18 -10.36
N TYR A 216 5.56 1.18 -9.85
CA TYR A 216 7.02 1.18 -9.83
C TYR A 216 7.59 0.51 -8.58
N VAL A 217 8.86 0.14 -8.66
CA VAL A 217 9.65 -0.35 -7.53
C VAL A 217 10.65 0.71 -7.08
N ALA A 218 11.13 0.61 -5.84
CA ALA A 218 12.19 1.51 -5.38
C ALA A 218 13.52 1.17 -6.05
N MET A 219 14.34 2.19 -6.37
CA MET A 219 15.70 1.96 -6.90
C MET A 219 16.57 1.21 -5.89
N ASP A 220 16.42 1.49 -4.60
CA ASP A 220 17.12 0.76 -3.53
C ASP A 220 16.29 -0.44 -3.08
N SER A 221 16.22 -1.47 -3.94
CA SER A 221 15.48 -2.72 -3.71
C SER A 221 16.22 -3.95 -4.20
N ALA A 222 15.85 -5.10 -3.67
CA ALA A 222 16.33 -6.39 -4.15
C ALA A 222 15.94 -6.63 -5.61
N ASP A 223 14.77 -6.11 -6.04
CA ASP A 223 14.28 -6.26 -7.40
C ASP A 223 15.21 -5.62 -8.42
N THR A 224 15.63 -4.39 -8.20
CA THR A 224 16.52 -3.65 -9.10
C THR A 224 17.96 -4.17 -9.04
N TRP A 225 18.41 -4.60 -7.86
CA TRP A 225 19.75 -5.18 -7.68
C TRP A 225 19.86 -6.57 -8.31
N ALA A 226 18.84 -7.41 -8.14
CA ALA A 226 18.86 -8.78 -8.64
C ALA A 226 18.54 -8.88 -10.15
N HIS A 227 17.69 -7.98 -10.65
CA HIS A 227 17.14 -8.01 -12.00
C HIS A 227 17.25 -6.66 -12.73
N PRO A 228 18.46 -6.08 -12.86
CA PRO A 228 18.64 -4.78 -13.51
C PRO A 228 18.16 -4.76 -14.97
N GLU A 229 18.10 -5.91 -15.65
CA GLU A 229 17.61 -6.06 -17.01
C GLU A 229 16.14 -5.69 -17.20
N LEU A 230 15.36 -5.68 -16.11
CA LEU A 230 13.94 -5.29 -16.12
C LEU A 230 13.71 -3.79 -16.23
N PHE A 231 14.74 -2.98 -16.00
CA PHE A 231 14.64 -1.54 -15.83
C PHE A 231 15.50 -0.78 -16.82
N GLU A 232 15.18 0.49 -17.04
CA GLU A 232 15.96 1.40 -17.89
C GLU A 232 17.21 1.89 -17.17
N LEU A 233 18.17 0.99 -17.00
CA LEU A 233 19.48 1.23 -16.39
C LEU A 233 20.58 1.15 -17.47
N ASP A 234 21.65 1.90 -17.25
CA ASP A 234 22.86 1.80 -18.05
C ASP A 234 23.73 0.59 -17.67
N GLN A 235 24.92 0.49 -18.28
CA GLN A 235 25.87 -0.60 -18.03
C GLN A 235 26.43 -0.64 -16.60
N ASP A 236 26.36 0.47 -15.87
CA ASP A 236 26.77 0.61 -14.48
C ASP A 236 25.60 0.46 -13.50
N ASN A 237 24.42 0.07 -14.02
CA ASN A 237 23.15 -0.05 -13.31
C ASN A 237 22.67 1.27 -12.70
N VAL A 238 22.95 2.39 -13.39
CA VAL A 238 22.42 3.71 -13.03
C VAL A 238 21.18 4.01 -13.88
N PRO A 239 20.07 4.54 -13.30
CA PRO A 239 18.90 4.91 -14.08
C PRO A 239 19.25 5.94 -15.17
N THR A 240 18.79 5.71 -16.39
CA THR A 240 18.88 6.68 -17.50
C THR A 240 17.73 7.70 -17.44
N ALA A 241 16.59 7.26 -16.94
CA ALA A 241 15.43 8.07 -16.62
C ALA A 241 14.70 7.53 -15.40
N VAL A 242 13.86 8.35 -14.78
CA VAL A 242 13.08 8.00 -13.59
C VAL A 242 11.62 8.42 -13.74
N ALA A 243 10.76 7.75 -12.96
CA ALA A 243 9.33 8.02 -12.95
C ALA A 243 8.96 9.30 -12.20
N GLY A 244 7.84 9.87 -12.58
CA GLY A 244 7.22 11.00 -11.92
C GLY A 244 5.92 11.43 -12.60
N CYS A 245 5.48 12.65 -12.30
CA CYS A 245 4.33 13.29 -12.94
C CYS A 245 4.71 14.68 -13.46
N PRO A 246 4.10 15.13 -14.57
CA PRO A 246 4.35 16.47 -15.08
C PRO A 246 3.85 17.55 -14.12
N PRO A 247 4.28 18.80 -14.33
CA PRO A 247 3.67 19.97 -13.70
C PRO A 247 2.15 20.00 -13.93
N ASP A 248 1.40 20.28 -12.88
CA ASP A 248 -0.06 20.38 -12.89
C ASP A 248 -0.58 21.49 -11.97
N GLY A 249 -1.89 21.55 -11.75
CA GLY A 249 -2.51 22.52 -10.86
C GLY A 249 -2.18 22.34 -9.37
N PHE A 250 -1.57 21.21 -8.98
CA PHE A 250 -1.18 20.90 -7.61
C PHE A 250 0.32 21.10 -7.38
N SER A 251 1.15 20.89 -8.41
CA SER A 251 2.60 21.03 -8.35
C SER A 251 3.14 21.74 -9.60
N ALA A 252 3.59 22.98 -9.44
CA ALA A 252 4.17 23.78 -10.54
C ALA A 252 5.46 23.17 -11.13
N THR A 253 6.15 22.31 -10.41
CA THR A 253 7.37 21.62 -10.84
C THR A 253 7.15 20.14 -11.16
N GLY A 254 5.91 19.66 -11.04
CA GLY A 254 5.57 18.26 -11.11
C GLY A 254 6.07 17.46 -9.91
N GLN A 255 6.02 16.13 -10.01
CA GLN A 255 6.50 15.23 -8.97
C GLN A 255 7.62 14.37 -9.53
N LEU A 256 8.76 14.36 -8.85
CA LEU A 256 9.91 13.53 -9.15
C LEU A 256 9.93 12.37 -8.12
N TRP A 257 9.52 11.17 -8.53
CA TRP A 257 9.44 10.01 -7.62
C TRP A 257 10.76 9.27 -7.49
N GLY A 258 11.61 9.32 -8.53
CA GLY A 258 12.94 8.72 -8.51
C GLY A 258 12.96 7.19 -8.72
N ASN A 259 11.82 6.56 -8.93
CA ASN A 259 11.73 5.13 -9.24
C ASN A 259 12.28 4.87 -10.66
N PRO A 260 13.02 3.76 -10.89
CA PRO A 260 13.46 3.40 -12.23
C PRO A 260 12.26 3.04 -13.12
N LEU A 261 12.37 3.34 -14.41
CA LEU A 261 11.37 2.96 -15.41
C LEU A 261 11.56 1.52 -15.84
N TYR A 262 10.49 0.87 -16.27
CA TYR A 262 10.55 -0.48 -16.80
C TYR A 262 11.02 -0.50 -18.25
N ARG A 263 11.88 -1.45 -18.59
CA ARG A 263 12.24 -1.77 -19.97
C ARG A 263 11.11 -2.60 -20.59
N TRP A 264 10.02 -1.95 -21.01
CA TRP A 264 8.80 -2.62 -21.47
C TRP A 264 9.00 -3.53 -22.68
N ASP A 265 10.00 -3.25 -23.55
CA ASP A 265 10.36 -4.14 -24.65
C ASP A 265 10.88 -5.48 -24.13
N TYR A 266 11.81 -5.45 -23.17
CA TYR A 266 12.31 -6.66 -22.55
C TYR A 266 11.20 -7.45 -21.83
N HIS A 267 10.32 -6.76 -21.11
CA HIS A 267 9.17 -7.41 -20.47
C HIS A 267 8.25 -8.07 -21.50
N ARG A 268 7.98 -7.44 -22.62
CA ARG A 268 7.17 -8.00 -23.70
C ARG A 268 7.84 -9.24 -24.32
N ASP A 269 9.13 -9.14 -24.62
CA ASP A 269 9.92 -10.22 -25.25
C ASP A 269 10.04 -11.44 -24.35
N THR A 270 10.06 -11.24 -23.02
CA THR A 270 10.03 -12.30 -22.01
C THR A 270 8.62 -12.73 -21.59
N GLY A 271 7.59 -12.30 -22.34
CA GLY A 271 6.18 -12.62 -22.08
C GLY A 271 5.64 -12.05 -20.79
N TYR A 272 6.21 -10.94 -20.28
CA TYR A 272 5.89 -10.28 -19.02
C TYR A 272 6.09 -11.17 -17.78
N ARG A 273 7.00 -12.12 -17.83
CA ARG A 273 7.18 -13.15 -16.80
C ARG A 273 7.26 -12.56 -15.39
N TRP A 274 8.12 -11.59 -15.15
CA TRP A 274 8.28 -10.98 -13.82
C TRP A 274 6.99 -10.32 -13.32
N TRP A 275 6.26 -9.63 -14.19
CA TRP A 275 4.97 -9.03 -13.82
C TRP A 275 3.89 -10.07 -13.52
N LEU A 276 3.88 -11.18 -14.24
CA LEU A 276 2.97 -12.30 -13.97
C LEU A 276 3.30 -12.95 -12.63
N GLU A 277 4.58 -13.13 -12.31
CA GLU A 277 5.05 -13.62 -11.01
C GLU A 277 4.65 -12.65 -9.89
N ARG A 278 4.86 -11.34 -10.08
CA ARG A 278 4.45 -10.29 -9.13
C ARG A 278 2.96 -10.32 -8.86
N LEU A 279 2.12 -10.29 -9.88
CA LEU A 279 0.66 -10.33 -9.72
C LEU A 279 0.19 -11.66 -9.12
N SER A 280 0.75 -12.79 -9.56
CA SER A 280 0.45 -14.10 -8.97
C SER A 280 0.72 -14.13 -7.47
N TYR A 281 1.86 -13.57 -7.05
CA TYR A 281 2.22 -13.47 -5.64
C TYR A 281 1.28 -12.52 -4.87
N CYS A 282 0.90 -11.38 -5.46
CA CYS A 282 -0.07 -10.47 -4.86
C CYS A 282 -1.41 -11.18 -4.56
N TYR A 283 -1.88 -12.09 -5.42
CA TYR A 283 -3.12 -12.85 -5.17
C TYR A 283 -2.98 -13.96 -4.13
N ARG A 284 -1.76 -14.31 -3.72
CA ARG A 284 -1.55 -15.09 -2.50
C ARG A 284 -1.77 -14.22 -1.25
N LEU A 285 -1.37 -12.95 -1.32
CA LEU A 285 -1.50 -12.02 -0.20
C LEU A 285 -2.89 -11.38 -0.10
N TYR A 286 -3.54 -11.06 -1.22
CA TYR A 286 -4.77 -10.25 -1.28
C TYR A 286 -5.88 -10.98 -2.05
N ASP A 287 -7.12 -10.55 -1.85
CA ASP A 287 -8.28 -11.03 -2.63
C ASP A 287 -8.58 -10.13 -3.82
N VAL A 288 -8.29 -8.84 -3.68
CA VAL A 288 -8.40 -7.81 -4.72
C VAL A 288 -7.14 -6.98 -4.70
N VAL A 289 -6.63 -6.59 -5.85
CA VAL A 289 -5.40 -5.77 -5.95
C VAL A 289 -5.73 -4.39 -6.51
N ARG A 290 -5.50 -3.33 -5.73
CA ARG A 290 -5.45 -1.97 -6.26
C ARG A 290 -4.06 -1.75 -6.86
N ILE A 291 -4.01 -1.35 -8.12
CA ILE A 291 -2.76 -0.95 -8.75
C ILE A 291 -2.69 0.57 -8.75
N ASP A 292 -1.73 1.07 -7.98
CA ASP A 292 -1.44 2.49 -7.88
C ASP A 292 -0.79 3.00 -9.17
N HIS A 293 -1.18 4.21 -9.59
CA HIS A 293 -0.75 4.84 -10.84
C HIS A 293 -1.00 3.97 -12.10
N PHE A 294 -2.21 3.40 -12.21
CA PHE A 294 -2.60 2.51 -13.31
C PHE A 294 -2.40 3.11 -14.70
N ARG A 295 -2.49 4.45 -14.83
CA ARG A 295 -2.24 5.13 -16.09
C ARG A 295 -0.86 4.85 -16.69
N GLY A 296 0.14 4.47 -15.88
CA GLY A 296 1.48 4.12 -16.33
C GLY A 296 1.53 2.93 -17.28
N PHE A 297 0.47 2.11 -17.35
CA PHE A 297 0.33 1.07 -18.38
C PHE A 297 -0.14 1.61 -19.73
N ASP A 298 -0.76 2.79 -19.77
CA ASP A 298 -1.09 3.49 -21.02
C ASP A 298 0.08 4.37 -21.46
N GLN A 299 0.38 5.36 -20.64
CA GLN A 299 1.51 6.27 -20.81
C GLN A 299 2.12 6.60 -19.47
N TYR A 300 3.44 6.56 -19.40
CA TYR A 300 4.21 6.94 -18.22
C TYR A 300 5.07 8.16 -18.49
N TYR A 301 5.33 8.93 -17.42
CA TYR A 301 6.11 10.15 -17.53
C TYR A 301 7.58 9.87 -17.20
N SER A 302 8.43 10.02 -18.20
CA SER A 302 9.87 9.77 -18.16
C SER A 302 10.61 11.06 -17.91
N ILE A 303 11.40 11.11 -16.84
CA ILE A 303 12.19 12.28 -16.45
C ILE A 303 13.66 11.89 -16.54
N PRO A 304 14.52 12.66 -17.27
CA PRO A 304 15.95 12.38 -17.35
C PRO A 304 16.58 12.25 -15.96
N ALA A 305 17.37 11.21 -15.74
CA ALA A 305 18.04 10.98 -14.47
C ALA A 305 18.93 12.18 -14.08
N GLY A 306 19.00 12.48 -12.78
CA GLY A 306 19.72 13.66 -12.27
C GLY A 306 18.95 14.97 -12.36
N SER A 307 17.73 14.99 -12.92
CA SER A 307 16.86 16.16 -12.88
C SER A 307 16.48 16.52 -11.44
N VAL A 308 16.36 17.81 -11.17
CA VAL A 308 15.92 18.33 -9.85
C VAL A 308 14.41 18.59 -9.78
N THR A 309 13.73 18.60 -10.93
CA THR A 309 12.28 18.76 -11.08
C THR A 309 11.76 17.89 -12.22
N ALA A 310 10.46 17.70 -12.29
CA ALA A 310 9.82 16.94 -13.36
C ALA A 310 9.55 17.75 -14.65
N VAL A 311 9.90 19.05 -14.70
CA VAL A 311 9.59 19.95 -15.83
C VAL A 311 10.15 19.46 -17.17
N GLY A 312 11.34 18.83 -17.15
CA GLY A 312 12.04 18.35 -18.37
C GLY A 312 11.63 16.96 -18.84
N GLY A 313 10.62 16.36 -18.22
CA GLY A 313 10.15 15.02 -18.61
C GLY A 313 9.25 15.03 -19.84
N HIS A 314 8.94 13.83 -20.33
CA HIS A 314 8.05 13.62 -21.46
C HIS A 314 7.25 12.32 -21.30
N TRP A 315 6.16 12.20 -22.04
CA TRP A 315 5.32 10.99 -22.02
C TRP A 315 5.89 9.91 -22.95
N GLU A 316 5.93 8.68 -22.43
CA GLU A 316 6.27 7.48 -23.18
C GLU A 316 5.13 6.47 -23.14
N GLN A 317 5.10 5.59 -24.15
CA GLN A 317 4.03 4.61 -24.30
C GLN A 317 4.26 3.39 -23.41
N GLY A 318 3.28 3.06 -22.60
CA GLY A 318 3.25 1.85 -21.79
C GLY A 318 2.83 0.60 -22.58
N PRO A 319 2.76 -0.56 -21.93
CA PRO A 319 2.45 -1.83 -22.59
C PRO A 319 0.98 -1.98 -23.03
N GLY A 320 0.09 -1.11 -22.56
CA GLY A 320 -1.31 -1.05 -22.95
C GLY A 320 -2.13 -2.29 -22.60
N ILE A 321 -3.27 -2.45 -23.27
CA ILE A 321 -4.23 -3.54 -23.01
C ILE A 321 -3.62 -4.93 -23.28
N GLY A 322 -2.62 -5.02 -24.15
CA GLY A 322 -1.94 -6.28 -24.47
C GLY A 322 -1.32 -6.95 -23.22
N PHE A 323 -0.83 -6.17 -22.29
CA PHE A 323 -0.35 -6.68 -21.01
C PHE A 323 -1.46 -7.36 -20.21
N PHE A 324 -2.63 -6.71 -20.06
CA PHE A 324 -3.76 -7.29 -19.31
C PHE A 324 -4.37 -8.50 -19.98
N HIS A 325 -4.33 -8.59 -21.32
CA HIS A 325 -4.67 -9.85 -22.02
C HIS A 325 -3.73 -10.98 -21.64
N LYS A 326 -2.43 -10.72 -21.49
CA LYS A 326 -1.46 -11.72 -21.00
C LYS A 326 -1.71 -12.11 -19.54
N VAL A 327 -2.01 -11.15 -18.68
CA VAL A 327 -2.38 -11.41 -17.27
C VAL A 327 -3.59 -12.34 -17.22
N ARG A 328 -4.66 -12.03 -17.95
CA ARG A 328 -5.88 -12.85 -18.01
C ARG A 328 -5.60 -14.25 -18.56
N GLN A 329 -4.78 -14.35 -19.61
CA GLN A 329 -4.40 -15.64 -20.18
C GLN A 329 -3.61 -16.53 -19.20
N ALA A 330 -2.71 -15.93 -18.43
CA ALA A 330 -1.81 -16.67 -17.54
C ALA A 330 -2.41 -16.96 -16.16
N LEU A 331 -3.16 -16.01 -15.60
CA LEU A 331 -3.65 -16.06 -14.22
C LEU A 331 -5.17 -16.24 -14.10
N GLY A 332 -5.90 -16.25 -15.23
CA GLY A 332 -7.37 -16.21 -15.24
C GLY A 332 -7.93 -14.84 -14.90
N GLU A 333 -9.26 -14.76 -14.72
CA GLU A 333 -9.91 -13.52 -14.29
C GLU A 333 -9.48 -13.17 -12.87
N LYS A 334 -9.02 -11.94 -12.69
CA LYS A 334 -8.55 -11.39 -11.42
C LYS A 334 -9.23 -10.07 -11.12
N GLU A 335 -9.54 -9.82 -9.86
CA GLU A 335 -10.12 -8.55 -9.45
C GLU A 335 -9.00 -7.52 -9.22
N ILE A 336 -8.98 -6.52 -10.09
CA ILE A 336 -8.05 -5.38 -10.03
C ILE A 336 -8.89 -4.12 -9.90
N ILE A 337 -8.44 -3.18 -9.05
CA ILE A 337 -8.92 -1.80 -9.00
C ILE A 337 -7.87 -0.94 -9.69
N ALA A 338 -8.27 -0.23 -10.73
CA ALA A 338 -7.39 0.68 -11.45
C ALA A 338 -7.40 2.06 -10.77
N GLU A 339 -6.26 2.49 -10.23
CA GLU A 339 -6.12 3.87 -9.77
C GLU A 339 -5.93 4.77 -11.00
N ASP A 340 -7.02 5.41 -11.44
CA ASP A 340 -7.13 6.29 -12.59
C ASP A 340 -7.37 7.75 -12.18
N LEU A 341 -6.71 8.20 -11.11
CA LEU A 341 -6.83 9.55 -10.57
C LEU A 341 -5.86 10.54 -11.26
N GLY A 342 -6.07 11.83 -11.06
CA GLY A 342 -5.24 12.89 -11.59
C GLY A 342 -5.51 13.24 -13.06
N TYR A 343 -4.47 13.45 -13.85
CA TYR A 343 -4.60 13.82 -15.27
C TYR A 343 -4.98 12.60 -16.13
N VAL A 344 -6.25 12.46 -16.45
CA VAL A 344 -6.80 11.31 -17.18
C VAL A 344 -7.08 11.68 -18.63
N THR A 345 -6.35 11.06 -19.57
CA THR A 345 -6.57 11.19 -21.01
C THR A 345 -7.66 10.23 -21.51
N ASP A 346 -8.16 10.45 -22.73
CA ASP A 346 -9.13 9.53 -23.33
C ASP A 346 -8.55 8.12 -23.53
N SER A 347 -7.24 8.01 -23.80
CA SER A 347 -6.56 6.70 -23.94
C SER A 347 -6.53 5.95 -22.60
N VAL A 348 -6.27 6.63 -21.47
CA VAL A 348 -6.35 6.02 -20.13
C VAL A 348 -7.78 5.56 -19.82
N ARG A 349 -8.80 6.42 -20.11
CA ARG A 349 -10.21 6.01 -19.97
C ARG A 349 -10.54 4.80 -20.82
N GLN A 350 -9.99 4.73 -22.04
CA GLN A 350 -10.18 3.59 -22.93
C GLN A 350 -9.51 2.34 -22.35
N LEU A 351 -8.28 2.43 -21.87
CA LEU A 351 -7.58 1.29 -21.22
C LEU A 351 -8.38 0.73 -20.04
N VAL A 352 -8.91 1.59 -19.16
CA VAL A 352 -9.74 1.17 -18.02
C VAL A 352 -11.02 0.47 -18.53
N ARG A 353 -11.70 1.02 -19.54
CA ARG A 353 -12.88 0.35 -20.12
C ARG A 353 -12.55 -1.01 -20.74
N ASP A 354 -11.49 -1.09 -21.53
CA ASP A 354 -11.09 -2.31 -22.25
C ASP A 354 -10.59 -3.41 -21.29
N SER A 355 -9.97 -3.02 -20.17
CA SER A 355 -9.58 -3.95 -19.12
C SER A 355 -10.78 -4.53 -18.37
N GLY A 356 -11.91 -3.80 -18.31
CA GLY A 356 -13.08 -4.13 -17.50
C GLY A 356 -12.90 -3.89 -16.01
N PHE A 357 -11.78 -3.31 -15.59
CA PHE A 357 -11.50 -3.02 -14.19
C PHE A 357 -12.29 -1.80 -13.69
N PRO A 358 -12.78 -1.81 -12.43
CA PRO A 358 -13.32 -0.60 -11.83
C PRO A 358 -12.22 0.45 -11.64
N GLY A 359 -12.49 1.67 -12.11
CA GLY A 359 -11.73 2.85 -11.77
C GLY A 359 -12.13 3.43 -10.41
N MET A 360 -11.42 4.44 -9.96
CA MET A 360 -11.64 5.07 -8.65
C MET A 360 -12.40 6.40 -8.80
N LYS A 361 -13.25 6.69 -7.82
CA LYS A 361 -13.97 7.97 -7.69
C LYS A 361 -13.78 8.53 -6.28
N VAL A 362 -13.11 9.68 -6.18
CA VAL A 362 -12.78 10.34 -4.91
C VAL A 362 -13.65 11.59 -4.75
N LEU A 363 -14.46 11.62 -3.70
CA LEU A 363 -15.42 12.71 -3.48
C LEU A 363 -14.77 14.08 -3.27
N GLU A 364 -13.60 14.13 -2.64
CA GLU A 364 -12.87 15.39 -2.42
C GLU A 364 -12.56 16.15 -3.72
N PHE A 365 -12.47 15.46 -4.85
CA PHE A 365 -12.23 16.09 -6.16
C PHE A 365 -13.50 16.66 -6.81
N ALA A 366 -14.67 16.38 -6.26
CA ALA A 366 -15.96 16.74 -6.86
C ALA A 366 -16.31 18.24 -6.84
N PHE A 367 -15.70 19.01 -5.93
CA PHE A 367 -16.10 20.39 -5.65
C PHE A 367 -15.01 21.41 -5.93
N ASP A 368 -14.04 21.08 -6.77
CA ASP A 368 -12.97 22.01 -7.17
C ASP A 368 -13.57 23.19 -7.96
N SER A 369 -13.46 24.38 -7.42
CA SER A 369 -14.02 25.59 -8.03
C SER A 369 -13.28 26.08 -9.27
N ARG A 370 -12.13 25.48 -9.58
CA ARG A 370 -11.35 25.71 -10.80
C ARG A 370 -11.90 24.92 -11.99
N ASP A 371 -12.65 23.84 -11.71
CA ASP A 371 -13.38 23.10 -12.74
C ASP A 371 -14.55 23.96 -13.22
N SER A 372 -14.45 24.48 -14.44
CA SER A 372 -15.44 25.38 -15.05
C SER A 372 -16.73 24.67 -15.47
N GLY A 373 -16.81 23.33 -15.30
CA GLY A 373 -17.70 22.58 -16.15
C GLY A 373 -18.89 21.95 -15.52
N CYS A 374 -19.12 21.97 -14.24
CA CYS A 374 -20.30 21.28 -13.69
C CYS A 374 -20.41 19.78 -14.04
N ALA A 375 -19.50 19.23 -14.81
CA ALA A 375 -19.46 17.86 -15.30
C ALA A 375 -18.30 17.08 -14.66
N SER A 376 -18.00 17.37 -13.40
CA SER A 376 -16.96 16.64 -12.69
C SER A 376 -17.28 15.16 -12.68
N ASP A 377 -16.39 14.35 -13.23
CA ASP A 377 -16.44 12.89 -13.19
C ASP A 377 -16.49 12.34 -11.75
N TYR A 378 -16.22 13.20 -10.77
CA TYR A 378 -16.21 12.87 -9.34
C TYR A 378 -17.50 13.22 -8.61
N LEU A 379 -18.48 13.86 -9.29
CA LEU A 379 -19.79 14.06 -8.69
C LEU A 379 -20.58 12.74 -8.64
N PRO A 380 -21.12 12.33 -7.49
CA PRO A 380 -21.70 11.01 -7.30
C PRO A 380 -22.84 10.62 -8.24
N HIS A 381 -23.56 11.58 -8.83
CA HIS A 381 -24.59 11.28 -9.83
C HIS A 381 -24.01 10.88 -11.20
N ASN A 382 -22.72 11.14 -11.45
CA ASN A 382 -22.01 10.77 -12.67
C ASN A 382 -21.21 9.47 -12.53
N TYR A 383 -21.21 8.84 -11.35
CA TYR A 383 -20.43 7.60 -11.17
C TYR A 383 -20.97 6.47 -12.07
N PRO A 384 -20.09 5.74 -12.76
CA PRO A 384 -20.50 4.48 -13.39
C PRO A 384 -20.76 3.41 -12.31
N GLU A 385 -21.56 2.40 -12.63
CA GLU A 385 -21.74 1.27 -11.72
C GLU A 385 -20.43 0.55 -11.41
N ASN A 386 -19.61 0.31 -12.46
CA ASN A 386 -18.32 -0.36 -12.30
C ASN A 386 -17.23 0.62 -11.85
N CYS A 387 -17.34 1.10 -10.61
CA CYS A 387 -16.28 1.89 -9.98
C CYS A 387 -16.22 1.62 -8.47
N VAL A 388 -15.12 2.06 -7.87
CA VAL A 388 -14.92 2.12 -6.41
C VAL A 388 -14.95 3.57 -5.97
N ALA A 389 -15.90 3.91 -5.10
CA ALA A 389 -16.09 5.27 -4.59
C ALA A 389 -15.46 5.43 -3.21
N TYR A 390 -14.77 6.54 -3.01
CA TYR A 390 -14.10 6.92 -1.77
C TYR A 390 -14.54 8.31 -1.33
N THR A 391 -14.57 8.58 -0.02
CA THR A 391 -14.58 9.98 0.48
C THR A 391 -13.25 10.65 0.16
N GLY A 392 -12.16 10.04 0.56
CA GLY A 392 -10.76 10.29 0.26
C GLY A 392 -9.99 8.97 0.32
N THR A 393 -8.73 8.97 -0.12
CA THR A 393 -7.78 7.86 0.01
C THR A 393 -6.80 8.14 1.15
N HIS A 394 -5.77 7.30 1.31
CA HIS A 394 -4.66 7.55 2.23
C HIS A 394 -3.82 8.79 1.87
N ASP A 395 -3.87 9.24 0.60
CA ASP A 395 -3.15 10.43 0.10
C ASP A 395 -3.95 11.71 0.22
N ASN A 396 -5.25 11.61 0.46
CA ASN A 396 -6.13 12.76 0.62
C ASN A 396 -6.11 13.29 2.07
N GLU A 397 -6.76 14.40 2.29
CA GLU A 397 -7.11 14.88 3.62
C GLU A 397 -8.14 13.94 4.25
N THR A 398 -8.40 14.03 5.53
CA THR A 398 -9.65 13.50 6.06
C THR A 398 -10.81 14.34 5.54
N ILE A 399 -11.99 13.76 5.35
CA ILE A 399 -13.15 14.51 4.81
C ILE A 399 -13.52 15.71 5.68
N THR A 400 -13.28 15.64 7.00
CA THR A 400 -13.45 16.76 7.93
C THR A 400 -12.40 17.84 7.71
N GLY A 401 -11.13 17.46 7.60
CA GLY A 401 -10.00 18.36 7.32
C GLY A 401 -10.15 19.03 5.97
N TRP A 402 -10.47 18.26 4.94
CA TRP A 402 -10.74 18.75 3.59
C TRP A 402 -11.85 19.82 3.60
N TYR A 403 -12.98 19.54 4.22
CA TYR A 403 -14.08 20.53 4.29
C TYR A 403 -13.69 21.84 4.99
N ARG A 404 -12.73 21.77 5.93
CA ARG A 404 -12.18 22.96 6.60
C ARG A 404 -11.16 23.71 5.74
N SER A 405 -10.40 23.01 4.91
CA SER A 405 -9.31 23.57 4.09
C SER A 405 -9.80 24.24 2.81
N ILE A 406 -10.90 23.74 2.20
CA ILE A 406 -11.45 24.28 0.93
C ILE A 406 -11.98 25.70 1.07
N THR A 407 -12.07 26.41 -0.06
CA THR A 407 -12.53 27.80 -0.11
C THR A 407 -14.02 27.95 0.29
N SER A 408 -14.43 29.15 0.65
CA SER A 408 -15.85 29.44 0.96
C SER A 408 -16.77 29.16 -0.24
N LYS A 409 -16.27 29.31 -1.47
CA LYS A 409 -17.02 29.00 -2.70
C LYS A 409 -17.25 27.49 -2.81
N GLU A 410 -16.23 26.69 -2.59
CA GLU A 410 -16.29 25.23 -2.64
C GLU A 410 -17.15 24.67 -1.51
N ARG A 411 -17.02 25.21 -0.29
CA ARG A 411 -17.93 24.86 0.82
C ARG A 411 -19.39 25.13 0.48
N LYS A 412 -19.67 26.24 -0.18
CA LYS A 412 -21.02 26.54 -0.64
C LYS A 412 -21.52 25.55 -1.67
N LEU A 413 -20.68 25.22 -2.69
CA LEU A 413 -21.01 24.21 -3.70
C LEU A 413 -21.30 22.84 -3.06
N ALA A 414 -20.46 22.39 -2.14
CA ALA A 414 -20.63 21.12 -1.44
C ALA A 414 -21.93 21.09 -0.63
N ARG A 415 -22.27 22.17 0.09
CA ARG A 415 -23.52 22.29 0.84
C ARG A 415 -24.76 22.34 -0.05
N ASP A 416 -24.71 23.12 -1.11
CA ASP A 416 -25.79 23.21 -2.09
C ASP A 416 -26.05 21.84 -2.75
N TYR A 417 -24.98 21.10 -3.08
CA TYR A 417 -25.08 19.75 -3.64
C TYR A 417 -25.64 18.73 -2.63
N LEU A 418 -25.26 18.83 -1.37
CA LEU A 418 -25.81 18.00 -0.30
C LEU A 418 -27.30 18.35 0.02
N CYS A 419 -27.80 19.50 -0.40
CA CYS A 419 -29.04 20.10 0.06
C CYS A 419 -29.05 20.22 1.58
N ASP A 420 -27.92 20.52 2.21
CA ASP A 420 -27.72 20.54 3.65
C ASP A 420 -27.04 21.85 4.12
N SER A 421 -27.83 22.82 4.46
CA SER A 421 -27.36 24.09 5.01
C SER A 421 -27.28 24.13 6.53
N CYS A 422 -27.86 23.14 7.22
CA CYS A 422 -28.12 23.18 8.66
C CYS A 422 -27.15 22.33 9.49
N THR A 423 -26.62 21.22 8.94
CA THR A 423 -25.74 20.34 9.68
C THR A 423 -24.44 21.06 10.09
N PRO A 424 -24.07 21.05 11.39
CA PRO A 424 -22.82 21.62 11.86
C PRO A 424 -21.62 21.02 11.13
N ALA A 425 -20.57 21.83 10.92
CA ALA A 425 -19.39 21.42 10.14
C ALA A 425 -18.67 20.18 10.71
N ASP A 426 -18.66 20.02 12.01
CA ASP A 426 -18.09 18.88 12.74
C ASP A 426 -18.86 17.56 12.57
N ARG A 427 -20.09 17.61 12.03
CA ARG A 427 -20.93 16.43 11.74
C ARG A 427 -21.16 16.20 10.26
N LEU A 428 -20.66 17.08 9.41
CA LEU A 428 -20.93 17.05 7.97
C LEU A 428 -20.25 15.87 7.27
N HIS A 429 -19.20 15.29 7.86
CA HIS A 429 -18.56 14.07 7.38
C HIS A 429 -19.57 12.95 7.12
N MET A 430 -20.59 12.81 7.99
CA MET A 430 -21.64 11.80 7.84
C MET A 430 -22.53 12.06 6.62
N SER A 431 -22.77 13.33 6.26
CA SER A 431 -23.51 13.70 5.04
C SER A 431 -22.72 13.33 3.78
N PHE A 432 -21.41 13.56 3.77
CA PHE A 432 -20.52 13.15 2.67
C PHE A 432 -20.41 11.64 2.53
N ILE A 433 -20.25 10.90 3.63
CA ILE A 433 -20.27 9.43 3.61
C ILE A 433 -21.61 8.93 3.07
N SER A 434 -22.73 9.49 3.55
CA SER A 434 -24.08 9.15 3.07
C SER A 434 -24.23 9.41 1.58
N LEU A 435 -23.62 10.47 1.07
CA LEU A 435 -23.66 10.85 -0.33
C LEU A 435 -23.04 9.77 -1.24
N ILE A 436 -21.85 9.26 -0.92
CA ILE A 436 -21.23 8.19 -1.73
C ILE A 436 -21.86 6.82 -1.46
N MET A 437 -22.30 6.53 -0.24
CA MET A 437 -22.98 5.27 0.08
C MET A 437 -24.29 5.09 -0.69
N ARG A 438 -25.01 6.17 -1.01
CA ARG A 438 -26.23 6.15 -1.83
C ARG A 438 -25.98 6.10 -3.33
N SER A 439 -24.72 6.36 -3.80
CA SER A 439 -24.38 6.33 -5.22
C SER A 439 -24.55 4.93 -5.82
N GLN A 440 -24.54 4.86 -7.15
CA GLN A 440 -24.60 3.58 -7.87
C GLN A 440 -23.28 2.82 -7.93
N ALA A 441 -22.17 3.38 -7.41
CA ALA A 441 -20.89 2.70 -7.38
C ALA A 441 -21.00 1.30 -6.78
N ARG A 442 -20.42 0.30 -7.45
CA ARG A 442 -20.43 -1.10 -7.01
C ARG A 442 -19.82 -1.25 -5.63
N ILE A 443 -18.70 -0.59 -5.37
CA ILE A 443 -17.97 -0.65 -4.11
C ILE A 443 -17.84 0.78 -3.54
N CYS A 444 -18.03 0.93 -2.22
CA CYS A 444 -17.68 2.13 -1.48
C CYS A 444 -16.68 1.80 -0.40
N ILE A 445 -15.54 2.46 -0.41
CA ILE A 445 -14.50 2.32 0.62
C ILE A 445 -14.36 3.65 1.36
N ILE A 446 -14.51 3.60 2.67
CA ILE A 446 -14.43 4.79 3.53
C ILE A 446 -13.22 4.66 4.46
N PRO A 447 -12.30 5.63 4.50
CA PRO A 447 -11.28 5.68 5.55
C PRO A 447 -11.92 5.67 6.93
N LEU A 448 -11.35 4.90 7.86
CA LEU A 448 -11.90 4.82 9.22
C LEU A 448 -11.94 6.20 9.89
N GLN A 449 -10.94 7.04 9.62
CA GLN A 449 -10.88 8.42 10.11
C GLN A 449 -12.11 9.25 9.75
N ASP A 450 -12.65 9.03 8.54
CA ASP A 450 -13.82 9.76 8.05
C ASP A 450 -15.09 9.33 8.79
N TYR A 451 -15.27 8.03 9.06
CA TYR A 451 -16.36 7.57 9.92
C TYR A 451 -16.29 8.17 11.32
N MET A 452 -15.08 8.39 11.82
CA MET A 452 -14.83 8.97 13.16
C MET A 452 -14.92 10.50 13.16
N GLY A 453 -15.00 11.16 12.00
CA GLY A 453 -15.00 12.62 11.87
C GLY A 453 -13.70 13.28 12.31
N LEU A 454 -12.58 12.58 12.20
CA LEU A 454 -11.24 13.08 12.58
C LEU A 454 -10.74 14.15 11.62
N ASP A 455 -9.88 15.04 12.13
CA ASP A 455 -9.25 16.11 11.36
C ASP A 455 -7.91 15.67 10.75
N ASN A 456 -7.26 16.56 10.03
CA ASN A 456 -5.99 16.34 9.31
C ASN A 456 -4.81 15.93 10.19
N ASP A 457 -4.88 16.09 11.50
CA ASP A 457 -3.89 15.49 12.43
C ASP A 457 -3.87 13.96 12.36
N CYS A 458 -4.94 13.36 11.83
CA CYS A 458 -5.08 11.92 11.63
C CYS A 458 -4.89 11.50 10.15
N ARG A 459 -4.43 12.39 9.28
CA ARG A 459 -4.12 12.10 7.89
C ARG A 459 -2.96 11.11 7.81
N ILE A 460 -3.05 10.16 6.87
CA ILE A 460 -2.02 9.12 6.70
C ILE A 460 -0.81 9.66 5.93
N ASN A 461 -1.06 10.26 4.76
CA ASN A 461 0.00 10.75 3.89
C ASN A 461 -0.32 12.13 3.33
N THR A 462 0.71 12.97 3.25
CA THR A 462 0.69 14.22 2.49
C THR A 462 1.74 14.06 1.39
N PRO A 463 1.31 13.83 0.13
CA PRO A 463 2.23 13.62 -0.98
C PRO A 463 3.30 14.71 -1.08
N SER A 464 4.49 14.34 -1.55
CA SER A 464 5.66 15.22 -1.66
C SER A 464 6.20 15.77 -0.34
N THR A 465 5.86 15.17 0.80
CA THR A 465 6.43 15.52 2.12
C THR A 465 7.05 14.30 2.79
N VAL A 466 7.97 14.54 3.74
CA VAL A 466 8.62 13.50 4.53
C VAL A 466 8.54 13.80 6.03
N GLY A 467 8.66 12.76 6.87
CA GLY A 467 8.82 12.86 8.32
C GLY A 467 7.54 12.90 9.13
N LYS A 468 6.38 13.21 8.54
CA LYS A 468 5.08 13.24 9.23
C LYS A 468 4.13 12.13 8.78
N ASN A 469 4.39 11.50 7.64
CA ASN A 469 3.50 10.54 7.00
C ASN A 469 3.58 9.15 7.63
N TRP A 470 2.53 8.35 7.42
CA TRP A 470 2.44 6.92 7.77
C TRP A 470 2.43 6.63 9.27
N LYS A 471 2.28 7.63 10.13
CA LYS A 471 2.45 7.53 11.58
C LYS A 471 1.16 7.37 12.37
N TRP A 472 0.03 7.80 11.82
CA TRP A 472 -1.24 7.79 12.54
C TRP A 472 -1.68 6.38 12.93
N ARG A 473 -2.15 6.25 14.18
CA ARG A 473 -2.69 5.01 14.74
C ARG A 473 -4.04 5.25 15.42
N LEU A 474 -4.89 4.24 15.32
CA LEU A 474 -6.11 4.13 16.10
C LEU A 474 -5.78 3.90 17.58
N LYS A 475 -6.42 4.62 18.48
CA LYS A 475 -6.35 4.33 19.93
C LYS A 475 -7.26 3.14 20.27
N PRO A 476 -6.92 2.34 21.31
CA PRO A 476 -7.66 1.13 21.65
C PRO A 476 -9.18 1.33 21.83
N ASP A 477 -9.60 2.46 22.42
CA ASP A 477 -11.01 2.71 22.73
C ASP A 477 -11.80 3.46 21.61
N GLN A 478 -11.15 3.80 20.51
CA GLN A 478 -11.77 4.60 19.47
C GLN A 478 -12.73 3.81 18.58
N LEU A 479 -12.52 2.48 18.42
CA LEU A 479 -13.44 1.62 17.68
C LEU A 479 -14.65 1.24 18.55
N SER A 480 -15.41 2.24 18.92
CA SER A 480 -16.52 2.08 19.87
C SER A 480 -17.74 1.37 19.26
N ASP A 481 -18.55 0.72 20.11
CA ASP A 481 -19.82 0.13 19.68
C ASP A 481 -20.77 1.16 19.06
N GLN A 482 -20.72 2.43 19.51
CA GLN A 482 -21.53 3.49 18.93
C GLN A 482 -21.12 3.83 17.50
N LEU A 483 -19.82 3.87 17.22
CA LEU A 483 -19.29 4.03 15.86
C LEU A 483 -19.75 2.88 14.97
N MET A 484 -19.60 1.65 15.43
CA MET A 484 -20.00 0.47 14.67
C MET A 484 -21.52 0.44 14.40
N LYS A 485 -22.36 0.81 15.35
CA LYS A 485 -23.81 0.98 15.13
C LYS A 485 -24.11 2.02 14.05
N THR A 486 -23.33 3.08 13.98
CA THR A 486 -23.48 4.11 12.93
C THR A 486 -23.13 3.52 11.56
N VAL A 487 -22.02 2.77 11.44
CA VAL A 487 -21.63 2.08 10.20
C VAL A 487 -22.71 1.08 9.77
N VAL A 488 -23.21 0.26 10.70
CA VAL A 488 -24.36 -0.67 10.47
C VAL A 488 -25.54 0.06 9.88
N SER A 489 -25.95 1.16 10.51
CA SER A 489 -27.13 1.94 10.07
C SER A 489 -26.96 2.45 8.63
N LEU A 490 -25.78 2.95 8.27
CA LEU A 490 -25.50 3.42 6.91
C LEU A 490 -25.48 2.25 5.90
N THR A 491 -24.82 1.15 6.25
CA THR A 491 -24.71 -0.04 5.39
C THR A 491 -26.10 -0.61 5.07
N LEU A 492 -26.96 -0.73 6.07
CA LEU A 492 -28.35 -1.19 5.89
C LEU A 492 -29.17 -0.18 5.09
N ARG A 493 -29.11 1.11 5.45
CA ARG A 493 -29.89 2.19 4.82
C ARG A 493 -29.67 2.26 3.32
N TYR A 494 -28.44 2.06 2.86
CA TYR A 494 -28.08 2.20 1.45
C TYR A 494 -27.97 0.87 0.72
N GLY A 495 -28.42 -0.23 1.34
CA GLY A 495 -28.46 -1.56 0.71
C GLY A 495 -27.08 -2.09 0.32
N ARG A 496 -26.06 -1.87 1.17
CA ARG A 496 -24.70 -2.39 1.01
C ARG A 496 -24.37 -3.50 2.00
N TRP A 497 -25.37 -3.97 2.71
CA TRP A 497 -25.27 -5.07 3.65
C TRP A 497 -25.07 -6.38 2.90
N ASN A 498 -24.09 -7.15 3.27
CA ASN A 498 -23.67 -8.33 2.50
C ASN A 498 -24.15 -9.68 3.09
N TRP A 499 -24.83 -9.69 4.23
CA TRP A 499 -25.20 -10.89 4.98
C TRP A 499 -26.72 -11.09 5.12
#